data_47c508817c7ed713a48279f4075ef226
#
_entry.id   47c508817c7ed713a48279f4075ef226
#
_cell.length_a   1.000
_cell.length_b   1.000
_cell.length_c   1.000
_cell.angle_alpha   90.00
_cell.angle_beta   90.00
_cell.angle_gamma   90.00
#
_symmetry.space_group_name_H-M   'P 1'
#
loop_
_entity.id
_entity.type
_entity.pdbx_description
1 polymer ?
#
loop_
_entity_poly.entity_id
_entity_poly.type
_entity_poly.pdbx_seq_one_letter_code
_entity_poly.pdbx_strand_id
1 'polypeptide(L)'
;KSSTYTFFSTLSGACIYSLPVLIGYTSAEKLQTNKHMGALLGAIMIYPNMMNAIADGSVSIFGLSIQNFSYASTIVPVILAVWLLKYVEKLAKKICPDIIAIFGVTLIELVITVPLVYLVVGPIGSIITNAIASFVLFIHAHAGILAPAVAGAIMPLAVMAGVHLGLFPIA
;
A
#
# COMPACT_ATOMS: atom_id res chain seq x y z
N LYS A 1 2.83 -15.40 28.61
CA LYS A 1 2.05 -14.17 28.36
C LYS A 1 0.57 -14.49 28.60
N SER A 2 -0.18 -13.61 29.26
CA SER A 2 -1.61 -13.83 29.54
C SER A 2 -2.40 -13.92 28.24
N SER A 3 -3.37 -14.84 28.16
CA SER A 3 -4.27 -14.99 26.99
C SER A 3 -4.97 -13.67 26.62
N THR A 4 -5.35 -12.89 27.63
CA THR A 4 -5.97 -11.58 27.48
C THR A 4 -5.03 -10.59 26.78
N TYR A 5 -3.74 -10.56 27.15
CA TYR A 5 -2.74 -9.72 26.47
C TYR A 5 -2.59 -10.11 25.00
N THR A 6 -2.51 -11.42 24.73
CA THR A 6 -2.40 -11.91 23.34
C THR A 6 -3.62 -11.52 22.50
N PHE A 7 -4.83 -11.62 23.07
CA PHE A 7 -6.06 -11.22 22.39
C PHE A 7 -6.05 -9.73 22.00
N PHE A 8 -5.79 -8.83 22.95
CA PHE A 8 -5.79 -7.40 22.67
C PHE A 8 -4.63 -6.97 21.76
N SER A 9 -3.45 -7.59 21.90
CA SER A 9 -2.32 -7.35 21.02
C SER A 9 -2.64 -7.76 19.55
N THR A 10 -3.26 -8.92 19.37
CA THR A 10 -3.67 -9.39 18.03
C THR A 10 -4.76 -8.50 17.44
N LEU A 11 -5.74 -8.08 18.26
CA LEU A 11 -6.80 -7.17 17.82
C LEU A 11 -6.23 -5.82 17.36
N SER A 12 -5.31 -5.24 18.14
CA SER A 12 -4.62 -4.00 17.77
C SER A 12 -3.85 -4.16 16.46
N GLY A 13 -3.11 -5.26 16.30
CA GLY A 13 -2.39 -5.56 15.06
C GLY A 13 -3.32 -5.69 13.85
N ALA A 14 -4.47 -6.35 14.01
CA ALA A 14 -5.45 -6.51 12.94
C ALA A 14 -6.03 -5.16 12.49
N CYS A 15 -6.31 -4.24 13.42
CA CYS A 15 -6.80 -2.89 13.09
C CYS A 15 -5.78 -2.12 12.24
N ILE A 16 -4.51 -2.14 12.62
CA ILE A 16 -3.44 -1.46 11.89
C ILE A 16 -3.21 -2.13 10.52
N TYR A 17 -3.24 -3.46 10.48
CA TYR A 17 -3.04 -4.23 9.25
C TYR A 17 -4.11 -3.97 8.20
N SER A 18 -5.37 -3.73 8.62
CA SER A 18 -6.49 -3.46 7.72
C SER A 18 -6.62 -1.99 7.27
N LEU A 19 -5.74 -1.09 7.74
CA LEU A 19 -5.74 0.32 7.31
C LEU A 19 -5.80 0.53 5.79
N PRO A 20 -5.04 -0.20 4.95
CA PRO A 20 -5.11 -0.06 3.50
C PRO A 20 -6.51 -0.24 2.91
N VAL A 21 -7.32 -1.13 3.48
CA VAL A 21 -8.70 -1.38 3.04
C VAL A 21 -9.58 -0.15 3.31
N LEU A 22 -9.49 0.41 4.52
CA LEU A 22 -10.25 1.60 4.92
C LEU A 22 -9.83 2.83 4.12
N ILE A 23 -8.53 2.99 3.91
CA ILE A 23 -7.98 4.09 3.12
C ILE A 23 -8.39 3.95 1.65
N GLY A 24 -8.37 2.73 1.10
CA GLY A 24 -8.84 2.44 -0.24
C GLY A 24 -10.30 2.86 -0.43
N TYR A 25 -11.18 2.52 0.52
CA TYR A 25 -12.57 2.92 0.50
C TYR A 25 -12.75 4.45 0.56
N THR A 26 -12.15 5.10 1.55
CA THR A 26 -12.30 6.54 1.77
C THR A 26 -11.64 7.39 0.67
N SER A 27 -10.53 6.93 0.12
CA SER A 27 -9.86 7.58 -1.02
C SER A 27 -10.71 7.48 -2.29
N ALA A 28 -11.32 6.32 -2.53
CA ALA A 28 -12.22 6.12 -3.66
C ALA A 28 -13.46 7.03 -3.54
N GLU A 29 -14.00 7.21 -2.34
CA GLU A 29 -15.09 8.15 -2.07
C GLU A 29 -14.70 9.59 -2.43
N LYS A 30 -13.54 10.06 -1.96
CA LYS A 30 -13.04 11.41 -2.27
C LYS A 30 -12.73 11.62 -3.75
N LEU A 31 -12.22 10.59 -4.41
CA LEU A 31 -11.89 10.63 -5.84
C LEU A 31 -13.10 10.39 -6.74
N GLN A 32 -14.29 10.15 -6.17
CA GLN A 32 -15.53 9.86 -6.89
C GLN A 32 -15.41 8.67 -7.85
N THR A 33 -14.81 7.61 -7.37
CA THR A 33 -14.68 6.31 -8.05
C THR A 33 -15.36 5.21 -7.23
N ASN A 34 -15.40 3.98 -7.72
CA ASN A 34 -16.07 2.88 -7.06
C ASN A 34 -15.43 2.54 -5.71
N LYS A 35 -16.15 2.83 -4.60
CA LYS A 35 -15.68 2.66 -3.22
C LYS A 35 -15.35 1.19 -2.90
N HIS A 36 -16.16 0.27 -3.41
CA HIS A 36 -15.96 -1.16 -3.16
C HIS A 36 -14.69 -1.66 -3.85
N MET A 37 -14.42 -1.16 -5.06
CA MET A 37 -13.18 -1.46 -5.78
C MET A 37 -11.96 -0.85 -5.09
N GLY A 38 -12.08 0.36 -4.54
CA GLY A 38 -11.03 0.96 -3.73
C GLY A 38 -10.69 0.12 -2.49
N ALA A 39 -11.71 -0.37 -1.76
CA ALA A 39 -11.52 -1.27 -0.63
C ALA A 39 -10.90 -2.62 -1.05
N LEU A 40 -11.37 -3.18 -2.15
CA LEU A 40 -10.86 -4.45 -2.69
C LEU A 40 -9.38 -4.33 -3.10
N LEU A 41 -8.99 -3.23 -3.74
CA LEU A 41 -7.58 -2.96 -4.05
C LEU A 41 -6.72 -2.90 -2.79
N GLY A 42 -7.17 -2.19 -1.75
CA GLY A 42 -6.51 -2.17 -0.45
C GLY A 42 -6.35 -3.58 0.14
N ALA A 43 -7.37 -4.42 0.05
CA ALA A 43 -7.34 -5.80 0.52
C ALA A 43 -6.36 -6.67 -0.29
N ILE A 44 -6.34 -6.54 -1.62
CA ILE A 44 -5.42 -7.28 -2.50
C ILE A 44 -3.97 -6.91 -2.20
N MET A 45 -3.69 -5.62 -1.96
CA MET A 45 -2.34 -5.13 -1.67
C MET A 45 -1.76 -5.70 -0.37
N ILE A 46 -2.60 -6.04 0.60
CA ILE A 46 -2.16 -6.64 1.88
C ILE A 46 -2.37 -8.15 1.95
N TYR A 47 -2.84 -8.79 0.86
CA TYR A 47 -3.12 -10.22 0.87
C TYR A 47 -1.83 -11.04 1.07
N PRO A 48 -1.74 -11.85 2.17
CA PRO A 48 -0.48 -12.48 2.56
C PRO A 48 0.13 -13.39 1.48
N ASN A 49 -0.69 -14.16 0.77
CA ASN A 49 -0.17 -15.05 -0.27
C ASN A 49 0.43 -14.27 -1.45
N MET A 50 -0.15 -13.12 -1.81
CA MET A 50 0.40 -12.25 -2.85
C MET A 50 1.72 -11.63 -2.38
N MET A 51 1.76 -11.14 -1.14
CA MET A 51 2.97 -10.55 -0.57
C MET A 51 4.11 -11.57 -0.48
N ASN A 52 3.82 -12.81 -0.04
CA ASN A 52 4.81 -13.88 0.03
C ASN A 52 5.30 -14.27 -1.37
N ALA A 53 4.40 -14.42 -2.34
CA ALA A 53 4.76 -14.76 -3.71
C ALA A 53 5.62 -13.66 -4.38
N ILE A 54 5.39 -12.40 -4.06
CA ILE A 54 6.25 -11.28 -4.50
C ILE A 54 7.60 -11.32 -3.78
N ALA A 55 7.62 -11.60 -2.47
CA ALA A 55 8.85 -11.70 -1.69
C ALA A 55 9.76 -12.83 -2.17
N ASP A 56 9.18 -13.96 -2.55
CA ASP A 56 9.87 -15.11 -3.10
C ASP A 56 10.34 -14.91 -4.56
N GLY A 57 9.99 -13.76 -5.18
CA GLY A 57 10.31 -13.48 -6.59
C GLY A 57 9.61 -14.40 -7.59
N SER A 58 8.59 -15.16 -7.15
CA SER A 58 7.87 -16.14 -7.98
C SER A 58 6.86 -15.52 -8.93
N VAL A 59 6.51 -14.24 -8.72
CA VAL A 59 5.52 -13.53 -9.53
C VAL A 59 6.21 -12.52 -10.44
N SER A 60 6.01 -12.73 -11.76
CA SER A 60 6.37 -11.76 -12.79
C SER A 60 5.13 -11.40 -13.60
N ILE A 61 4.91 -10.13 -13.86
CA ILE A 61 3.82 -9.64 -14.72
C ILE A 61 4.43 -9.21 -16.05
N PHE A 62 4.01 -9.84 -17.15
CA PHE A 62 4.54 -9.60 -18.51
C PHE A 62 6.07 -9.68 -18.61
N GLY A 63 6.71 -10.57 -17.83
CA GLY A 63 8.18 -10.72 -17.81
C GLY A 63 8.92 -9.66 -16.99
N LEU A 64 8.22 -8.74 -16.35
CA LEU A 64 8.78 -7.78 -15.41
C LEU A 64 8.68 -8.34 -13.99
N SER A 65 9.80 -8.41 -13.29
CA SER A 65 9.82 -8.79 -11.87
C SER A 65 9.18 -7.69 -11.03
N ILE A 66 8.25 -8.06 -10.15
CA ILE A 66 7.63 -7.13 -9.22
C ILE A 66 8.63 -6.87 -8.09
N GLN A 67 8.85 -5.59 -7.77
CA GLN A 67 9.70 -5.24 -6.64
C GLN A 67 9.03 -5.63 -5.32
N ASN A 68 9.81 -6.25 -4.44
CA ASN A 68 9.37 -6.61 -3.10
C ASN A 68 9.19 -5.32 -2.27
N PHE A 69 7.94 -4.93 -2.08
CA PHE A 69 7.54 -3.79 -1.27
C PHE A 69 6.40 -4.18 -0.34
N SER A 70 6.54 -3.87 0.95
CA SER A 70 5.48 -4.14 1.93
C SER A 70 4.41 -3.06 1.87
N TYR A 71 3.23 -3.43 1.44
CA TYR A 71 2.06 -2.54 1.38
C TYR A 71 1.26 -2.52 2.68
N ALA A 72 1.57 -3.40 3.64
CA ALA A 72 0.88 -3.47 4.92
C ALA A 72 1.09 -2.17 5.70
N SER A 73 0.02 -1.65 6.28
CA SER A 73 0.02 -0.41 7.06
C SER A 73 0.47 0.85 6.29
N THR A 74 0.42 0.83 4.94
CA THR A 74 0.85 1.96 4.11
C THR A 74 -0.35 2.77 3.63
N ILE A 75 -0.20 4.10 3.60
CA ILE A 75 -1.26 5.03 3.20
C ILE A 75 -1.05 5.51 1.77
N VAL A 76 0.14 6.00 1.47
CA VAL A 76 0.46 6.65 0.19
C VAL A 76 0.30 5.71 -1.01
N PRO A 77 0.81 4.47 -1.00
CA PRO A 77 0.64 3.54 -2.12
C PRO A 77 -0.83 3.23 -2.42
N VAL A 78 -1.67 3.13 -1.38
CA VAL A 78 -3.11 2.86 -1.55
C VAL A 78 -3.82 4.03 -2.22
N ILE A 79 -3.49 5.27 -1.83
CA ILE A 79 -4.06 6.48 -2.45
C ILE A 79 -3.67 6.53 -3.94
N LEU A 80 -2.41 6.23 -4.27
CA LEU A 80 -1.94 6.16 -5.65
C LEU A 80 -2.64 5.05 -6.45
N ALA A 81 -2.87 3.88 -5.83
CA ALA A 81 -3.60 2.79 -6.44
C ALA A 81 -5.04 3.18 -6.79
N VAL A 82 -5.73 3.86 -5.87
CA VAL A 82 -7.10 4.35 -6.09
C VAL A 82 -7.13 5.49 -7.12
N TRP A 83 -6.10 6.32 -7.16
CA TRP A 83 -5.97 7.33 -8.20
C TRP A 83 -5.84 6.70 -9.60
N LEU A 84 -5.05 5.65 -9.74
CA LEU A 84 -4.97 4.85 -10.97
C LEU A 84 -6.32 4.19 -11.30
N LEU A 85 -7.00 3.61 -10.31
CA LEU A 85 -8.33 3.02 -10.46
C LEU A 85 -9.30 3.99 -11.13
N LYS A 86 -9.32 5.26 -10.76
CA LYS A 86 -10.19 6.29 -11.35
C LYS A 86 -10.03 6.41 -12.87
N TYR A 87 -8.81 6.31 -13.38
CA TYR A 87 -8.56 6.37 -14.82
C TYR A 87 -8.97 5.08 -15.53
N VAL A 88 -8.67 3.93 -14.90
CA VAL A 88 -9.07 2.63 -15.43
C VAL A 88 -10.59 2.48 -15.46
N GLU A 89 -11.30 2.93 -14.40
CA GLU A 89 -12.77 2.96 -14.37
C GLU A 89 -13.37 3.75 -15.51
N LYS A 90 -12.81 4.93 -15.79
CA LYS A 90 -13.22 5.76 -16.91
C LYS A 90 -13.05 5.06 -18.28
N LEU A 91 -11.95 4.31 -18.41
CA LEU A 91 -11.66 3.54 -19.61
C LEU A 91 -12.59 2.33 -19.72
N ALA A 92 -12.77 1.59 -18.63
CA ALA A 92 -13.63 0.42 -18.57
C ALA A 92 -15.09 0.74 -18.91
N LYS A 93 -15.62 1.86 -18.40
CA LYS A 93 -16.97 2.35 -18.74
C LYS A 93 -17.15 2.74 -20.20
N LYS A 94 -16.09 3.07 -20.92
CA LYS A 94 -16.15 3.34 -22.37
C LYS A 94 -16.18 2.07 -23.21
N ILE A 95 -15.60 0.99 -22.71
CA ILE A 95 -15.44 -0.28 -23.43
C ILE A 95 -16.63 -1.21 -23.18
N CYS A 96 -17.19 -1.20 -21.97
CA CYS A 96 -18.29 -2.08 -21.59
C CYS A 96 -19.65 -1.52 -21.99
N PRO A 97 -20.49 -2.29 -22.71
CA PRO A 97 -21.89 -1.95 -22.95
C PRO A 97 -22.69 -2.06 -21.63
N ASP A 98 -23.74 -1.23 -21.51
CA ASP A 98 -24.55 -1.07 -20.30
C ASP A 98 -25.16 -2.39 -19.74
N ILE A 99 -25.42 -3.34 -20.65
CA ILE A 99 -26.03 -4.63 -20.29
C ILE A 99 -25.13 -5.48 -19.39
N ILE A 100 -23.78 -5.38 -19.55
CA ILE A 100 -22.81 -6.19 -18.82
C ILE A 100 -21.97 -5.31 -17.88
N ALA A 101 -22.29 -4.02 -17.79
CA ALA A 101 -21.47 -3.04 -17.08
C ALA A 101 -21.18 -3.40 -15.63
N ILE A 102 -22.14 -3.99 -14.88
CA ILE A 102 -21.99 -4.28 -13.47
C ILE A 102 -20.83 -5.26 -13.22
N PHE A 103 -20.74 -6.35 -13.98
CA PHE A 103 -19.69 -7.34 -13.84
C PHE A 103 -18.47 -7.04 -14.72
N GLY A 104 -18.72 -6.59 -15.96
CA GLY A 104 -17.66 -6.35 -16.95
C GLY A 104 -16.74 -5.20 -16.56
N VAL A 105 -17.28 -4.09 -16.09
CA VAL A 105 -16.46 -2.95 -15.62
C VAL A 105 -15.62 -3.36 -14.44
N THR A 106 -16.22 -4.02 -13.43
CA THR A 106 -15.51 -4.48 -12.23
C THR A 106 -14.38 -5.45 -12.56
N LEU A 107 -14.62 -6.38 -13.49
CA LEU A 107 -13.62 -7.37 -13.89
C LEU A 107 -12.47 -6.71 -14.68
N ILE A 108 -12.76 -5.81 -15.59
CA ILE A 108 -11.76 -5.03 -16.34
C ILE A 108 -10.94 -4.15 -15.38
N GLU A 109 -11.61 -3.46 -14.47
CA GLU A 109 -10.95 -2.67 -13.43
C GLU A 109 -9.94 -3.51 -12.65
N LEU A 110 -10.33 -4.70 -12.20
CA LEU A 110 -9.47 -5.59 -11.42
C LEU A 110 -8.28 -6.09 -12.25
N VAL A 111 -8.54 -6.62 -13.44
CA VAL A 111 -7.52 -7.21 -14.32
C VAL A 111 -6.49 -6.18 -14.79
N ILE A 112 -6.90 -4.93 -15.00
CA ILE A 112 -5.98 -3.87 -15.44
C ILE A 112 -5.32 -3.16 -14.25
N THR A 113 -6.11 -2.82 -13.21
CA THR A 113 -5.59 -2.00 -12.12
C THR A 113 -4.61 -2.76 -11.24
N VAL A 114 -4.87 -4.04 -10.93
CA VAL A 114 -3.99 -4.82 -10.04
C VAL A 114 -2.57 -4.94 -10.60
N PRO A 115 -2.35 -5.41 -11.84
CA PRO A 115 -1.00 -5.43 -12.42
C PRO A 115 -0.36 -4.04 -12.48
N LEU A 116 -1.14 -3.03 -12.87
CA LEU A 116 -0.65 -1.65 -12.98
C LEU A 116 -0.18 -1.10 -11.62
N VAL A 117 -0.93 -1.39 -10.56
CA VAL A 117 -0.56 -1.00 -9.18
C VAL A 117 0.77 -1.62 -8.79
N TYR A 118 0.96 -2.91 -8.99
CA TYR A 118 2.22 -3.56 -8.63
C TYR A 118 3.41 -3.11 -9.49
N LEU A 119 3.19 -2.79 -10.76
CA LEU A 119 4.24 -2.33 -11.67
C LEU A 119 4.60 -0.84 -11.47
N VAL A 120 3.64 0.01 -11.09
CA VAL A 120 3.84 1.45 -10.98
C VAL A 120 4.03 1.87 -9.53
N VAL A 121 3.11 1.45 -8.65
CA VAL A 121 3.11 1.89 -7.25
C VAL A 121 4.25 1.24 -6.46
N GLY A 122 4.62 0.00 -6.78
CA GLY A 122 5.75 -0.70 -6.17
C GLY A 122 7.07 0.07 -6.31
N PRO A 123 7.54 0.36 -7.52
CA PRO A 123 8.74 1.14 -7.75
C PRO A 123 8.69 2.55 -7.15
N ILE A 124 7.57 3.25 -7.29
CA ILE A 124 7.40 4.59 -6.69
C ILE A 124 7.47 4.49 -5.16
N GLY A 125 6.79 3.53 -4.57
CA GLY A 125 6.82 3.29 -3.13
C GLY A 125 8.24 2.98 -2.63
N SER A 126 9.00 2.15 -3.34
CA SER A 126 10.39 1.82 -2.99
C SER A 126 11.32 3.03 -3.08
N ILE A 127 11.16 3.88 -4.09
CA ILE A 127 11.95 5.11 -4.23
C ILE A 127 11.68 6.06 -3.05
N ILE A 128 10.41 6.29 -2.71
CA ILE A 128 10.02 7.15 -1.58
C ILE A 128 10.57 6.57 -0.27
N THR A 129 10.42 5.26 -0.07
CA THR A 129 10.93 4.56 1.11
C THR A 129 12.44 4.73 1.26
N ASN A 130 13.19 4.47 0.20
CA ASN A 130 14.65 4.59 0.19
C ASN A 130 15.09 6.04 0.41
N ALA A 131 14.40 7.02 -0.16
CA ALA A 131 14.70 8.44 0.05
C ALA A 131 14.51 8.84 1.52
N ILE A 132 13.39 8.43 2.15
CA ILE A 132 13.12 8.71 3.56
C ILE A 132 14.13 7.99 4.47
N ALA A 133 14.41 6.71 4.20
CA ALA A 133 15.40 5.94 4.96
C ALA A 133 16.79 6.57 4.88
N SER A 134 17.23 6.97 3.68
CA SER A 134 18.52 7.65 3.48
C SER A 134 18.58 8.98 4.22
N PHE A 135 17.49 9.75 4.22
CA PHE A 135 17.39 11.01 4.95
C PHE A 135 17.50 10.82 6.47
N VAL A 136 16.81 9.81 7.00
CA VAL A 136 16.88 9.47 8.43
C VAL A 136 18.27 9.02 8.83
N LEU A 137 18.92 8.16 8.03
CA LEU A 137 20.30 7.71 8.25
C LEU A 137 21.29 8.87 8.19
N PHE A 138 21.13 9.81 7.26
CA PHE A 138 21.95 11.01 7.14
C PHE A 138 21.86 11.86 8.42
N ILE A 139 20.64 12.09 8.94
CA ILE A 139 20.44 12.83 10.19
C ILE A 139 21.07 12.07 11.35
N HIS A 140 20.87 10.75 11.43
CA HIS A 140 21.43 9.94 12.52
C HIS A 140 22.97 10.03 12.55
N ALA A 141 23.61 10.02 11.38
CA ALA A 141 25.07 10.12 11.28
C ALA A 141 25.62 11.51 11.68
N HIS A 142 24.85 12.59 11.52
CA HIS A 142 25.35 13.96 11.71
C HIS A 142 24.78 14.68 12.95
N ALA A 143 23.64 14.27 13.48
CA ALA A 143 22.92 15.01 14.52
C ALA A 143 23.22 14.54 15.96
N GLY A 144 24.03 13.50 16.19
CA GLY A 144 24.42 13.03 17.50
C GLY A 144 23.22 12.90 18.47
N ILE A 145 23.24 13.65 19.58
CA ILE A 145 22.20 13.63 20.61
C ILE A 145 20.81 14.10 20.08
N LEU A 146 20.75 14.90 19.03
CA LEU A 146 19.49 15.38 18.42
C LEU A 146 18.85 14.34 17.48
N ALA A 147 19.57 13.29 17.10
CA ALA A 147 19.08 12.26 16.17
C ALA A 147 17.77 11.59 16.63
N PRO A 148 17.60 11.18 17.91
CA PRO A 148 16.34 10.57 18.37
C PRO A 148 15.16 11.54 18.32
N ALA A 149 15.38 12.83 18.60
CA ALA A 149 14.32 13.84 18.57
C ALA A 149 13.83 14.08 17.14
N VAL A 150 14.74 14.18 16.17
CA VAL A 150 14.41 14.36 14.75
C VAL A 150 13.75 13.08 14.20
N ALA A 151 14.28 11.92 14.53
CA ALA A 151 13.68 10.64 14.15
C ALA A 151 12.23 10.52 14.66
N GLY A 152 11.98 10.90 15.93
CA GLY A 152 10.63 10.91 16.51
C GLY A 152 9.68 11.89 15.80
N ALA A 153 10.16 13.05 15.38
CA ALA A 153 9.37 14.02 14.63
C ALA A 153 9.02 13.54 13.20
N ILE A 154 9.90 12.78 12.57
CA ILE A 154 9.69 12.24 11.22
C ILE A 154 8.87 10.94 11.24
N MET A 155 8.84 10.23 12.37
CA MET A 155 8.15 8.93 12.49
C MET A 155 6.69 8.95 12.00
N PRO A 156 5.83 9.94 12.32
CA PRO A 156 4.47 9.99 11.78
C PRO A 156 4.43 10.04 10.26
N LEU A 157 5.35 10.77 9.63
CA LEU A 157 5.45 10.83 8.16
C LEU A 157 5.95 9.50 7.58
N ALA A 158 6.90 8.86 8.25
CA ALA A 158 7.41 7.54 7.87
C ALA A 158 6.32 6.46 7.96
N VAL A 159 5.45 6.53 8.97
CA VAL A 159 4.27 5.65 9.11
C VAL A 159 3.30 5.88 7.95
N MET A 160 2.99 7.12 7.61
CA MET A 160 2.12 7.43 6.47
C MET A 160 2.69 6.93 5.13
N ALA A 161 3.98 7.03 4.94
CA ALA A 161 4.68 6.51 3.76
C ALA A 161 4.86 4.97 3.78
N GLY A 162 4.61 4.31 4.92
CA GLY A 162 4.77 2.87 5.07
C GLY A 162 6.20 2.39 5.32
N VAL A 163 7.10 3.30 5.68
CA VAL A 163 8.55 3.03 5.85
C VAL A 163 8.90 2.58 7.26
N HIS A 164 7.97 2.74 8.21
CA HIS A 164 8.23 2.52 9.64
C HIS A 164 8.74 1.09 9.96
N LEU A 165 8.33 0.08 9.20
CA LEU A 165 8.80 -1.30 9.41
C LEU A 165 10.29 -1.47 9.04
N GLY A 166 10.81 -0.68 8.10
CA GLY A 166 12.22 -0.69 7.72
C GLY A 166 13.13 0.08 8.70
N LEU A 167 12.54 0.95 9.53
CA LEU A 167 13.29 1.75 10.51
C LEU A 167 13.45 1.04 11.86
N PHE A 168 12.64 0.03 12.15
CA PHE A 168 12.69 -0.71 13.41
C PHE A 168 14.05 -1.36 13.76
N PRO A 169 14.86 -1.88 12.79
CA PRO A 169 16.18 -2.43 13.09
C PRO A 169 17.25 -1.39 13.43
N ILE A 170 16.94 -0.10 13.26
CA ILE A 170 17.91 1.01 13.39
C ILE A 170 17.75 1.74 14.75
N ALA A 171 16.64 1.51 15.45
CA ALA A 171 16.35 2.07 16.77
C ALA A 171 16.67 1.07 17.89
#